data_cd7f455b95ecd906c8c0bf703b633fc8
#
_entry.id   cd7f455b95ecd906c8c0bf703b633fc8
#
_cell.length_a   1.000
_cell.length_b   1.000
_cell.length_c   1.000
_cell.angle_alpha   90.00
_cell.angle_beta   90.00
_cell.angle_gamma   90.00
#
_symmetry.space_group_name_H-M   'P 1'
#
loop_
_entity.id
_entity.type
_entity.pdbx_description
1 polymer ?
#
loop_
_entity_poly.entity_id
_entity_poly.type
_entity_poly.pdbx_seq_one_letter_code
_entity_poly.pdbx_strand_id
1 'polypeptide(L)'
;ADGSLTSLDQQMITGEQWEALSDEEAYERAKDIRVMSRARPTDKQRLVAMLQKRGEVVAVTGDGTNDAPALHYAHVGLSLGSGTSVAKEASDMTLLDDSFKSIANAVMWGRSLYRNLQRFLFFQLVVNVAALLLVLGGSVIGTEMPLTVTQILWVNLIMDTFAALALASLPPSHEVMNEKPRKASDFIINKSIGFGILFCGIVFFLVMFALLVYCERRGKGGVDVHELTMFFTTFVMIQFWNLFNAKALMSHHTAFRHFLKDRGMILVLVLVLVGPVSYTQLTL
;
A
#
# COMPACT_ATOMS: atom_id res chain seq x y z
N ALA A 1 -9.55 19.01 15.82
CA ALA A 1 -9.97 20.24 15.16
C ALA A 1 -10.18 21.27 16.26
N ASP A 2 -9.27 22.20 16.31
CA ASP A 2 -9.36 23.34 17.21
C ASP A 2 -10.50 24.23 16.73
N GLY A 3 -11.52 24.39 17.58
CA GLY A 3 -12.77 25.04 17.24
C GLY A 3 -12.73 26.58 17.26
N SER A 4 -11.68 27.19 16.74
CA SER A 4 -11.69 28.62 16.46
C SER A 4 -12.60 28.90 15.27
N LEU A 5 -13.84 29.26 15.54
CA LEU A 5 -14.77 29.81 14.55
C LEU A 5 -14.15 31.09 13.98
N THR A 6 -13.47 30.97 12.85
CA THR A 6 -13.16 32.14 12.01
C THR A 6 -14.48 32.79 11.63
N SER A 7 -14.54 34.14 11.71
CA SER A 7 -15.74 34.88 11.36
C SER A 7 -16.20 34.50 9.94
N LEU A 8 -17.51 34.53 9.65
CA LEU A 8 -18.06 34.24 8.32
C LEU A 8 -17.35 35.05 7.21
N ASP A 9 -16.96 36.29 7.52
CA ASP A 9 -16.22 37.16 6.59
C ASP A 9 -14.81 36.65 6.26
N GLN A 10 -14.20 35.86 7.14
CA GLN A 10 -12.90 35.24 6.88
C GLN A 10 -13.03 33.97 6.01
N GLN A 11 -14.18 33.33 6.01
CA GLN A 11 -14.44 32.10 5.26
C GLN A 11 -14.95 32.33 3.84
N MET A 12 -15.39 33.56 3.54
CA MET A 12 -15.94 33.93 2.24
C MET A 12 -15.04 34.93 1.54
N ILE A 13 -14.91 34.83 0.21
CA ILE A 13 -14.15 35.75 -0.61
C ILE A 13 -14.78 35.83 -2.00
N THR A 14 -14.74 37.00 -2.63
CA THR A 14 -15.08 37.17 -4.04
C THR A 14 -13.85 37.01 -4.93
N GLY A 15 -14.02 36.69 -6.22
CA GLY A 15 -12.94 36.63 -7.19
C GLY A 15 -12.11 37.93 -7.25
N GLU A 16 -12.76 39.10 -7.22
CA GLU A 16 -12.07 40.40 -7.21
C GLU A 16 -11.21 40.59 -5.96
N GLN A 17 -11.74 40.25 -4.79
CA GLN A 17 -10.98 40.31 -3.54
C GLN A 17 -9.79 39.34 -3.54
N TRP A 18 -9.99 38.15 -4.12
CA TRP A 18 -8.94 37.14 -4.22
C TRP A 18 -7.81 37.58 -5.18
N GLU A 19 -8.16 38.19 -6.30
CA GLU A 19 -7.20 38.71 -7.28
C GLU A 19 -6.36 39.86 -6.70
N ALA A 20 -6.98 40.70 -5.84
CA ALA A 20 -6.31 41.84 -5.20
C ALA A 20 -5.29 41.42 -4.13
N LEU A 21 -5.33 40.20 -3.63
CA LEU A 21 -4.36 39.72 -2.63
C LEU A 21 -2.98 39.49 -3.26
N SER A 22 -1.93 39.88 -2.52
CA SER A 22 -0.58 39.42 -2.83
C SER A 22 -0.44 37.89 -2.69
N ASP A 23 0.62 37.29 -3.17
CA ASP A 23 0.82 35.84 -3.07
C ASP A 23 1.01 35.39 -1.62
N GLU A 24 1.64 36.22 -0.77
CA GLU A 24 1.79 35.95 0.66
C GLU A 24 0.44 35.98 1.38
N GLU A 25 -0.38 37.00 1.11
CA GLU A 25 -1.72 37.12 1.69
C GLU A 25 -2.66 35.98 1.20
N ALA A 26 -2.58 35.63 -0.09
CA ALA A 26 -3.33 34.53 -0.67
C ALA A 26 -2.93 33.18 -0.03
N TYR A 27 -1.63 32.96 0.20
CA TYR A 27 -1.12 31.78 0.87
C TYR A 27 -1.68 31.63 2.30
N GLU A 28 -1.65 32.72 3.09
CA GLU A 28 -2.19 32.69 4.46
C GLU A 28 -3.73 32.54 4.46
N ARG A 29 -4.42 33.18 3.54
CA ARG A 29 -5.86 33.19 3.47
C ARG A 29 -6.46 31.88 2.96
N ALA A 30 -5.74 31.14 2.10
CA ALA A 30 -6.22 29.92 1.43
C ALA A 30 -6.77 28.88 2.40
N LYS A 31 -6.20 28.72 3.59
CA LYS A 31 -6.61 27.73 4.60
C LYS A 31 -8.02 27.96 5.16
N ASP A 32 -8.44 29.23 5.22
CA ASP A 32 -9.67 29.65 5.89
C ASP A 32 -10.85 29.76 4.91
N ILE A 33 -10.58 29.88 3.60
CA ILE A 33 -11.60 30.01 2.57
C ILE A 33 -12.45 28.74 2.49
N ARG A 34 -13.78 28.92 2.62
CA ARG A 34 -14.78 27.86 2.43
C ARG A 34 -15.68 28.14 1.22
N VAL A 35 -15.91 29.42 0.93
CA VAL A 35 -16.75 29.85 -0.18
C VAL A 35 -16.02 30.91 -0.97
N MET A 36 -15.89 30.69 -2.28
CA MET A 36 -15.39 31.67 -3.24
C MET A 36 -16.49 31.93 -4.26
N SER A 37 -16.97 33.18 -4.33
CA SER A 37 -18.03 33.56 -5.24
C SER A 37 -17.49 34.37 -6.43
N ARG A 38 -18.14 34.26 -7.59
CA ARG A 38 -17.78 34.99 -8.84
C ARG A 38 -16.28 34.78 -9.20
N ALA A 39 -15.75 33.60 -8.98
CA ALA A 39 -14.36 33.25 -9.28
C ALA A 39 -14.20 33.01 -10.80
N ARG A 40 -13.12 33.53 -11.36
CA ARG A 40 -12.65 33.17 -12.70
C ARG A 40 -11.93 31.80 -12.67
N PRO A 41 -11.75 31.15 -13.82
CA PRO A 41 -10.98 29.92 -13.91
C PRO A 41 -9.57 30.02 -13.27
N THR A 42 -8.89 31.15 -13.51
CA THR A 42 -7.57 31.46 -12.95
C THR A 42 -7.57 31.59 -11.43
N ASP A 43 -8.65 32.11 -10.84
CA ASP A 43 -8.79 32.28 -9.40
C ASP A 43 -8.91 30.91 -8.70
N LYS A 44 -9.67 30.00 -9.29
CA LYS A 44 -9.80 28.61 -8.83
C LYS A 44 -8.46 27.90 -8.89
N GLN A 45 -7.73 28.01 -10.01
CA GLN A 45 -6.39 27.44 -10.16
C GLN A 45 -5.41 28.02 -9.13
N ARG A 46 -5.41 29.35 -8.90
CA ARG A 46 -4.55 30.01 -7.92
C ARG A 46 -4.84 29.50 -6.51
N LEU A 47 -6.12 29.30 -6.14
CA LEU A 47 -6.48 28.73 -4.84
C LEU A 47 -5.90 27.32 -4.67
N VAL A 48 -6.02 26.47 -5.68
CA VAL A 48 -5.42 25.12 -5.69
C VAL A 48 -3.92 25.22 -5.51
N ALA A 49 -3.24 26.11 -6.24
CA ALA A 49 -1.80 26.30 -6.14
C ALA A 49 -1.37 26.74 -4.73
N MET A 50 -2.11 27.65 -4.09
CA MET A 50 -1.80 28.09 -2.72
C MET A 50 -2.00 26.97 -1.69
N LEU A 51 -3.03 26.15 -1.82
CA LEU A 51 -3.25 24.99 -0.96
C LEU A 51 -2.13 23.93 -1.13
N GLN A 52 -1.70 23.68 -2.38
CA GLN A 52 -0.59 22.78 -2.66
C GLN A 52 0.75 23.27 -2.09
N LYS A 53 1.03 24.60 -2.22
CA LYS A 53 2.21 25.22 -1.58
C LYS A 53 2.23 25.06 -0.06
N ARG A 54 1.07 24.93 0.58
CA ARG A 54 0.92 24.64 2.01
C ARG A 54 1.17 23.18 2.37
N GLY A 55 1.38 22.31 1.36
CA GLY A 55 1.59 20.88 1.55
C GLY A 55 0.29 20.07 1.64
N GLU A 56 -0.86 20.68 1.28
CA GLU A 56 -2.14 20.00 1.23
C GLU A 56 -2.25 19.15 -0.05
N VAL A 57 -2.89 18.00 0.06
CA VAL A 57 -3.28 17.19 -1.10
C VAL A 57 -4.67 17.64 -1.54
N VAL A 58 -4.74 18.24 -2.74
CA VAL A 58 -5.94 18.90 -3.24
C VAL A 58 -6.59 18.05 -4.31
N ALA A 59 -7.89 17.77 -4.14
CA ALA A 59 -8.76 17.25 -5.19
C ALA A 59 -9.76 18.34 -5.59
N VAL A 60 -10.03 18.44 -6.88
CA VAL A 60 -11.00 19.40 -7.45
C VAL A 60 -12.07 18.65 -8.20
N THR A 61 -13.33 19.03 -8.01
CA THR A 61 -14.46 18.58 -8.83
C THR A 61 -14.95 19.71 -9.71
N GLY A 62 -15.29 19.40 -10.96
CA GLY A 62 -15.84 20.38 -11.90
C GLY A 62 -16.59 19.72 -13.05
N ASP A 63 -17.49 20.47 -13.66
CA ASP A 63 -18.33 20.01 -14.77
C ASP A 63 -18.18 20.89 -16.03
N GLY A 64 -17.62 22.08 -15.88
CA GLY A 64 -17.53 23.07 -16.92
C GLY A 64 -16.13 23.32 -17.47
N THR A 65 -16.09 23.98 -18.63
CA THR A 65 -14.83 24.44 -19.24
C THR A 65 -14.05 25.39 -18.31
N ASN A 66 -14.76 26.14 -17.47
CA ASN A 66 -14.15 27.05 -16.50
C ASN A 66 -13.42 26.36 -15.37
N ASP A 67 -13.66 25.07 -15.15
CA ASP A 67 -13.02 24.28 -14.11
C ASP A 67 -11.76 23.56 -14.63
N ALA A 68 -11.60 23.44 -15.94
CA ALA A 68 -10.51 22.70 -16.55
C ALA A 68 -9.10 23.10 -16.05
N PRO A 69 -8.75 24.39 -15.90
CA PRO A 69 -7.44 24.77 -15.35
C PRO A 69 -7.22 24.30 -13.91
N ALA A 70 -8.25 24.35 -13.08
CA ALA A 70 -8.18 23.87 -11.69
C ALA A 70 -8.15 22.34 -11.61
N LEU A 71 -8.93 21.63 -12.44
CA LEU A 71 -8.93 20.18 -12.56
C LEU A 71 -7.56 19.65 -12.96
N HIS A 72 -6.95 20.24 -13.99
CA HIS A 72 -5.64 19.82 -14.47
C HIS A 72 -4.51 20.12 -13.48
N TYR A 73 -4.62 21.19 -12.70
CA TYR A 73 -3.59 21.62 -11.77
C TYR A 73 -3.68 20.90 -10.41
N ALA A 74 -4.83 20.35 -10.06
CA ALA A 74 -5.03 19.60 -8.80
C ALA A 74 -4.19 18.33 -8.77
N HIS A 75 -3.98 17.77 -7.57
CA HIS A 75 -3.38 16.43 -7.44
C HIS A 75 -4.33 15.34 -7.98
N VAL A 76 -5.64 15.57 -7.88
CA VAL A 76 -6.67 14.72 -8.45
C VAL A 76 -7.80 15.60 -9.00
N GLY A 77 -7.96 15.62 -10.30
CA GLY A 77 -9.08 16.24 -10.99
C GLY A 77 -10.23 15.25 -11.17
N LEU A 78 -11.44 15.63 -10.77
CA LEU A 78 -12.65 14.81 -10.83
C LEU A 78 -13.69 15.53 -11.67
N SER A 79 -14.00 15.02 -12.87
CA SER A 79 -15.10 15.54 -13.68
C SER A 79 -16.40 14.79 -13.40
N LEU A 80 -17.53 15.49 -13.62
CA LEU A 80 -18.85 14.86 -13.60
C LEU A 80 -19.14 14.15 -14.93
N GLY A 81 -19.91 13.08 -14.91
CA GLY A 81 -20.36 12.36 -16.11
C GLY A 81 -21.20 13.21 -17.03
N SER A 82 -22.01 14.12 -16.47
CA SER A 82 -22.78 15.15 -17.17
C SER A 82 -21.93 16.34 -17.65
N GLY A 83 -20.66 16.44 -17.22
CA GLY A 83 -19.77 17.55 -17.52
C GLY A 83 -19.33 17.61 -19.00
N THR A 84 -18.75 18.75 -19.37
CA THR A 84 -18.24 19.01 -20.73
C THR A 84 -17.05 18.08 -21.08
N SER A 85 -16.82 17.87 -22.39
CA SER A 85 -15.65 17.12 -22.86
C SER A 85 -14.33 17.72 -22.37
N VAL A 86 -14.24 19.04 -22.33
CA VAL A 86 -13.07 19.78 -21.85
C VAL A 86 -12.78 19.49 -20.36
N ALA A 87 -13.81 19.45 -19.51
CA ALA A 87 -13.65 19.08 -18.09
C ALA A 87 -13.19 17.62 -17.95
N LYS A 88 -13.76 16.71 -18.76
CA LYS A 88 -13.38 15.29 -18.76
C LYS A 88 -11.93 15.06 -19.20
N GLU A 89 -11.49 15.76 -20.25
CA GLU A 89 -10.11 15.69 -20.73
C GLU A 89 -9.09 16.28 -19.74
N ALA A 90 -9.50 17.30 -18.97
CA ALA A 90 -8.66 17.93 -17.95
C ALA A 90 -8.63 17.18 -16.62
N SER A 91 -9.44 16.15 -16.43
CA SER A 91 -9.58 15.42 -15.17
C SER A 91 -8.86 14.06 -15.22
N ASP A 92 -8.43 13.57 -14.06
CA ASP A 92 -7.85 12.23 -13.89
C ASP A 92 -8.92 11.14 -13.78
N MET A 93 -10.14 11.52 -13.36
CA MET A 93 -11.23 10.59 -13.10
C MET A 93 -12.58 11.22 -13.44
N THR A 94 -13.48 10.44 -14.07
CA THR A 94 -14.84 10.87 -14.36
C THR A 94 -15.85 10.10 -13.49
N LEU A 95 -16.72 10.83 -12.79
CA LEU A 95 -17.79 10.30 -11.94
C LEU A 95 -19.02 10.06 -12.80
N LEU A 96 -19.31 8.82 -13.15
CA LEU A 96 -20.41 8.50 -14.08
C LEU A 96 -21.82 8.76 -13.52
N ASP A 97 -21.96 8.76 -12.20
CA ASP A 97 -23.22 8.93 -11.48
C ASP A 97 -23.40 10.33 -10.86
N ASP A 98 -22.44 11.24 -11.10
CA ASP A 98 -22.41 12.61 -10.58
C ASP A 98 -22.59 12.71 -9.03
N SER A 99 -22.22 11.65 -8.32
CA SER A 99 -22.51 11.50 -6.89
C SER A 99 -21.29 11.78 -6.01
N PHE A 100 -21.44 12.63 -4.99
CA PHE A 100 -20.44 12.81 -3.94
C PHE A 100 -20.13 11.53 -3.16
N LYS A 101 -21.10 10.59 -3.10
CA LYS A 101 -20.88 9.28 -2.49
C LYS A 101 -19.81 8.49 -3.26
N SER A 102 -19.77 8.62 -4.57
CA SER A 102 -18.77 7.98 -5.42
C SER A 102 -17.37 8.57 -5.21
N ILE A 103 -17.27 9.88 -4.93
CA ILE A 103 -16.01 10.49 -4.49
C ILE A 103 -15.53 9.87 -3.17
N ALA A 104 -16.40 9.78 -2.17
CA ALA A 104 -16.05 9.15 -0.90
C ALA A 104 -15.63 7.68 -1.06
N ASN A 105 -16.32 6.94 -1.93
CA ASN A 105 -15.95 5.57 -2.28
C ASN A 105 -14.59 5.51 -2.98
N ALA A 106 -14.31 6.41 -3.92
CA ALA A 106 -13.02 6.47 -4.61
C ALA A 106 -11.87 6.72 -3.62
N VAL A 107 -12.05 7.65 -2.67
CA VAL A 107 -11.08 7.89 -1.59
C VAL A 107 -10.88 6.64 -0.73
N MET A 108 -11.96 5.97 -0.36
CA MET A 108 -11.89 4.72 0.43
C MET A 108 -11.14 3.62 -0.31
N TRP A 109 -11.42 3.45 -1.60
CA TRP A 109 -10.71 2.48 -2.45
C TRP A 109 -9.23 2.83 -2.59
N GLY A 110 -8.88 4.08 -2.87
CA GLY A 110 -7.49 4.53 -2.98
C GLY A 110 -6.69 4.31 -1.70
N ARG A 111 -7.27 4.65 -0.54
CA ARG A 111 -6.64 4.40 0.77
C ARG A 111 -6.50 2.91 1.07
N SER A 112 -7.50 2.10 0.71
CA SER A 112 -7.45 0.65 0.89
C SER A 112 -6.41 -0.01 -0.01
N LEU A 113 -6.32 0.41 -1.27
CA LEU A 113 -5.29 -0.05 -2.21
C LEU A 113 -3.88 0.25 -1.69
N TYR A 114 -3.68 1.46 -1.16
CA TYR A 114 -2.40 1.82 -0.55
C TYR A 114 -2.05 0.94 0.66
N ARG A 115 -3.02 0.64 1.53
CA ARG A 115 -2.85 -0.28 2.66
C ARG A 115 -2.51 -1.69 2.16
N ASN A 116 -3.15 -2.16 1.09
CA ASN A 116 -2.86 -3.46 0.48
C ASN A 116 -1.44 -3.50 -0.11
N LEU A 117 -0.98 -2.40 -0.72
CA LEU A 117 0.41 -2.26 -1.17
C LEU A 117 1.41 -2.35 0.00
N GLN A 118 1.13 -1.69 1.13
CA GLN A 118 1.98 -1.78 2.33
C GLN A 118 2.03 -3.21 2.89
N ARG A 119 0.91 -3.94 2.88
CA ARG A 119 0.84 -5.36 3.28
C ARG A 119 1.68 -6.25 2.38
N PHE A 120 1.60 -6.03 1.08
CA PHE A 120 2.43 -6.76 0.11
C PHE A 120 3.92 -6.48 0.32
N LEU A 121 4.31 -5.20 0.44
CA LEU A 121 5.71 -4.84 0.70
C LEU A 121 6.22 -5.40 2.03
N PHE A 122 5.39 -5.40 3.07
CA PHE A 122 5.74 -6.04 4.34
C PHE A 122 6.03 -7.53 4.12
N PHE A 123 5.12 -8.26 3.47
CA PHE A 123 5.29 -9.68 3.17
C PHE A 123 6.59 -9.93 2.42
N GLN A 124 6.77 -9.26 1.28
CA GLN A 124 7.92 -9.40 0.39
C GLN A 124 9.25 -9.13 1.09
N LEU A 125 9.34 -8.05 1.85
CA LEU A 125 10.59 -7.66 2.50
C LEU A 125 10.93 -8.58 3.67
N VAL A 126 9.95 -9.12 4.40
CA VAL A 126 10.20 -10.13 5.44
C VAL A 126 10.81 -11.39 4.83
N VAL A 127 10.25 -11.87 3.70
CA VAL A 127 10.79 -13.03 2.96
C VAL A 127 12.25 -12.79 2.54
N ASN A 128 12.51 -11.63 1.94
CA ASN A 128 13.84 -11.28 1.42
C ASN A 128 14.86 -11.11 2.56
N VAL A 129 14.49 -10.48 3.67
CA VAL A 129 15.37 -10.34 4.84
C VAL A 129 15.72 -11.72 5.42
N ALA A 130 14.72 -12.60 5.59
CA ALA A 130 14.95 -13.94 6.10
C ALA A 130 15.86 -14.76 5.17
N ALA A 131 15.60 -14.74 3.86
CA ALA A 131 16.40 -15.47 2.87
C ALA A 131 17.85 -14.94 2.80
N LEU A 132 18.04 -13.61 2.78
CA LEU A 132 19.37 -13.01 2.79
C LEU A 132 20.18 -13.40 4.02
N LEU A 133 19.57 -13.31 5.20
CA LEU A 133 20.23 -13.68 6.46
C LEU A 133 20.55 -15.17 6.51
N LEU A 134 19.69 -16.04 5.93
CA LEU A 134 19.95 -17.48 5.84
C LEU A 134 21.17 -17.80 4.95
N VAL A 135 21.26 -17.16 3.80
CA VAL A 135 22.41 -17.34 2.89
C VAL A 135 23.69 -16.85 3.55
N LEU A 136 23.67 -15.67 4.17
CA LEU A 136 24.81 -15.12 4.90
C LEU A 136 25.19 -16.00 6.10
N GLY A 137 24.22 -16.41 6.92
CA GLY A 137 24.46 -17.26 8.08
C GLY A 137 25.01 -18.64 7.69
N GLY A 138 24.48 -19.25 6.65
CA GLY A 138 24.98 -20.50 6.09
C GLY A 138 26.44 -20.37 5.61
N SER A 139 26.75 -19.30 4.90
CA SER A 139 28.11 -19.01 4.44
C SER A 139 29.12 -18.85 5.60
N VAL A 140 28.70 -18.20 6.69
CA VAL A 140 29.58 -18.00 7.88
C VAL A 140 29.91 -19.30 8.58
N ILE A 141 28.97 -20.25 8.66
CA ILE A 141 29.21 -21.57 9.29
C ILE A 141 29.82 -22.60 8.33
N GLY A 142 30.01 -22.21 7.04
CA GLY A 142 30.65 -23.06 6.03
C GLY A 142 29.75 -24.17 5.48
N THR A 143 28.42 -24.05 5.65
CA THR A 143 27.46 -24.97 5.02
C THR A 143 27.34 -24.71 3.53
N GLU A 144 27.09 -25.76 2.75
CA GLU A 144 26.62 -25.61 1.38
C GLU A 144 25.32 -24.83 1.37
N MET A 145 25.01 -24.15 0.25
CA MET A 145 23.85 -23.24 0.15
C MET A 145 22.56 -23.87 0.70
N PRO A 146 21.98 -23.34 1.79
CA PRO A 146 20.77 -23.92 2.41
C PRO A 146 19.53 -23.82 1.52
N LEU A 147 19.55 -22.89 0.59
CA LEU A 147 18.51 -22.70 -0.44
C LEU A 147 19.21 -22.61 -1.81
N THR A 148 18.79 -23.44 -2.75
CA THR A 148 19.29 -23.37 -4.13
C THR A 148 18.73 -22.15 -4.85
N VAL A 149 19.45 -21.68 -5.87
CA VAL A 149 18.99 -20.56 -6.71
C VAL A 149 17.60 -20.85 -7.30
N THR A 150 17.34 -22.09 -7.72
CA THR A 150 16.05 -22.50 -8.27
C THR A 150 14.93 -22.40 -7.23
N GLN A 151 15.19 -22.76 -5.98
CA GLN A 151 14.23 -22.64 -4.88
C GLN A 151 13.91 -21.18 -4.56
N ILE A 152 14.93 -20.33 -4.51
CA ILE A 152 14.74 -18.88 -4.32
C ILE A 152 13.93 -18.25 -5.47
N LEU A 153 14.24 -18.63 -6.71
CA LEU A 153 13.48 -18.18 -7.87
C LEU A 153 12.03 -18.66 -7.85
N TRP A 154 11.79 -19.91 -7.40
CA TRP A 154 10.44 -20.44 -7.27
C TRP A 154 9.63 -19.64 -6.23
N VAL A 155 10.20 -19.34 -5.08
CA VAL A 155 9.55 -18.53 -4.04
C VAL A 155 9.24 -17.13 -4.59
N ASN A 156 10.22 -16.45 -5.17
CA ASN A 156 10.05 -15.08 -5.65
C ASN A 156 9.10 -14.99 -6.86
N LEU A 157 9.13 -15.96 -7.78
CA LEU A 157 8.30 -15.89 -8.98
C LEU A 157 6.88 -16.38 -8.75
N ILE A 158 6.71 -17.52 -8.08
CA ILE A 158 5.41 -18.17 -7.93
C ILE A 158 4.73 -17.67 -6.66
N MET A 159 5.34 -17.87 -5.51
CA MET A 159 4.71 -17.56 -4.24
C MET A 159 4.45 -16.07 -4.07
N ASP A 160 5.40 -15.21 -4.43
CA ASP A 160 5.25 -13.75 -4.32
C ASP A 160 4.17 -13.22 -5.27
N THR A 161 4.07 -13.77 -6.48
CA THR A 161 3.03 -13.39 -7.44
C THR A 161 1.63 -13.70 -6.89
N PHE A 162 1.42 -14.89 -6.34
CA PHE A 162 0.13 -15.27 -5.77
C PHE A 162 -0.16 -14.55 -4.46
N ALA A 163 0.86 -14.28 -3.64
CA ALA A 163 0.71 -13.47 -2.43
C ALA A 163 0.34 -12.02 -2.77
N ALA A 164 0.97 -11.45 -3.80
CA ALA A 164 0.61 -10.13 -4.32
C ALA A 164 -0.85 -10.08 -4.77
N LEU A 165 -1.29 -11.07 -5.56
CA LEU A 165 -2.67 -11.15 -6.03
C LEU A 165 -3.65 -11.28 -4.86
N ALA A 166 -3.36 -12.12 -3.88
CA ALA A 166 -4.21 -12.31 -2.70
C ALA A 166 -4.33 -11.03 -1.87
N LEU A 167 -3.20 -10.34 -1.60
CA LEU A 167 -3.20 -9.11 -0.81
C LEU A 167 -3.79 -7.91 -1.57
N ALA A 168 -3.56 -7.82 -2.89
CA ALA A 168 -4.16 -6.78 -3.73
C ALA A 168 -5.68 -6.93 -3.87
N SER A 169 -6.19 -8.15 -3.84
CA SER A 169 -7.62 -8.47 -3.98
C SER A 169 -8.43 -8.26 -2.69
N LEU A 170 -7.80 -7.85 -1.60
CA LEU A 170 -8.52 -7.59 -0.34
C LEU A 170 -9.52 -6.45 -0.53
N PRO A 171 -10.77 -6.63 -0.07
CA PRO A 171 -11.81 -5.64 -0.25
C PRO A 171 -11.49 -4.34 0.51
N PRO A 172 -12.04 -3.19 0.05
CA PRO A 172 -11.86 -1.93 0.74
C PRO A 172 -12.46 -1.98 2.13
N SER A 173 -11.81 -1.33 3.09
CA SER A 173 -12.26 -1.24 4.47
C SER A 173 -12.71 0.17 4.80
N HIS A 174 -13.89 0.31 5.42
CA HIS A 174 -14.34 1.61 5.95
C HIS A 174 -13.44 2.19 7.04
N GLU A 175 -12.64 1.35 7.70
CA GLU A 175 -11.70 1.79 8.75
C GLU A 175 -10.68 2.82 8.23
N VAL A 176 -10.29 2.73 6.94
CA VAL A 176 -9.32 3.66 6.33
C VAL A 176 -9.83 5.11 6.29
N MET A 177 -11.16 5.31 6.36
CA MET A 177 -11.76 6.64 6.34
C MET A 177 -11.60 7.38 7.68
N ASN A 178 -11.35 6.66 8.77
CA ASN A 178 -11.09 7.22 10.10
C ASN A 178 -9.63 7.63 10.29
N GLU A 179 -8.74 7.25 9.36
CA GLU A 179 -7.34 7.60 9.41
C GLU A 179 -7.12 9.05 8.96
N LYS A 180 -6.12 9.69 9.57
CA LYS A 180 -5.72 11.03 9.15
C LYS A 180 -5.20 11.01 7.70
N PRO A 181 -5.39 12.09 6.94
CA PRO A 181 -4.78 12.24 5.63
C PRO A 181 -3.27 12.10 5.73
N ARG A 182 -2.67 11.45 4.74
CA ARG A 182 -1.22 11.29 4.65
C ARG A 182 -0.59 12.49 3.97
N LYS A 183 0.64 12.81 4.36
CA LYS A 183 1.43 13.84 3.68
C LYS A 183 2.04 13.24 2.41
N ALA A 184 2.21 14.06 1.37
CA ALA A 184 2.85 13.63 0.12
C ALA A 184 4.30 13.15 0.33
N SER A 185 4.97 13.63 1.40
CA SER A 185 6.34 13.25 1.77
C SER A 185 6.45 11.96 2.58
N ASP A 186 5.32 11.33 2.97
CA ASP A 186 5.35 10.13 3.80
C ASP A 186 5.84 8.93 2.99
N PHE A 187 6.82 8.22 3.53
CA PHE A 187 7.31 6.98 2.95
C PHE A 187 6.25 5.87 3.02
N ILE A 188 6.20 5.02 2.00
CA ILE A 188 5.32 3.85 1.95
C ILE A 188 5.60 2.94 3.14
N ILE A 189 6.88 2.71 3.44
CA ILE A 189 7.34 1.97 4.61
C ILE A 189 7.67 2.98 5.70
N ASN A 190 6.76 3.14 6.64
CA ASN A 190 7.01 3.96 7.82
C ASN A 190 7.90 3.20 8.82
N LYS A 191 8.41 3.90 9.85
CA LYS A 191 9.31 3.32 10.87
C LYS A 191 8.72 2.10 11.58
N SER A 192 7.42 2.08 11.82
CA SER A 192 6.73 0.96 12.48
C SER A 192 6.70 -0.27 11.60
N ILE A 193 6.37 -0.11 10.31
CA ILE A 193 6.38 -1.21 9.33
C ILE A 193 7.81 -1.72 9.14
N GLY A 194 8.79 -0.82 9.00
CA GLY A 194 10.20 -1.18 8.85
C GLY A 194 10.73 -1.99 10.04
N PHE A 195 10.40 -1.58 11.26
CA PHE A 195 10.73 -2.37 12.47
C PHE A 195 10.05 -3.74 12.45
N GLY A 196 8.78 -3.81 12.08
CA GLY A 196 8.05 -5.08 11.95
C GLY A 196 8.69 -6.02 10.92
N ILE A 197 9.14 -5.50 9.77
CA ILE A 197 9.84 -6.27 8.73
C ILE A 197 11.14 -6.87 9.30
N LEU A 198 11.96 -6.05 9.94
CA LEU A 198 13.22 -6.51 10.51
C LEU A 198 12.98 -7.54 11.62
N PHE A 199 12.03 -7.27 12.52
CA PHE A 199 11.71 -8.17 13.61
C PHE A 199 11.23 -9.53 13.10
N CYS A 200 10.23 -9.57 12.22
CA CYS A 200 9.72 -10.82 11.65
C CYS A 200 10.79 -11.55 10.83
N GLY A 201 11.56 -10.80 10.01
CA GLY A 201 12.64 -11.39 9.20
C GLY A 201 13.73 -12.03 10.05
N ILE A 202 14.14 -11.38 11.14
CA ILE A 202 15.12 -11.92 12.09
C ILE A 202 14.56 -13.15 12.83
N VAL A 203 13.31 -13.11 13.27
CA VAL A 203 12.68 -14.26 13.94
C VAL A 203 12.62 -15.46 12.99
N PHE A 204 12.22 -15.27 11.76
CA PHE A 204 12.17 -16.34 10.76
C PHE A 204 13.56 -16.87 10.42
N PHE A 205 14.54 -15.98 10.29
CA PHE A 205 15.92 -16.35 10.14
C PHE A 205 16.39 -17.24 11.32
N LEU A 206 16.16 -16.81 12.57
CA LEU A 206 16.62 -17.57 13.74
C LEU A 206 16.01 -18.98 13.81
N VAL A 207 14.70 -19.10 13.51
CA VAL A 207 14.02 -20.41 13.48
C VAL A 207 14.62 -21.30 12.39
N MET A 208 14.78 -20.77 11.18
CA MET A 208 15.34 -21.53 10.06
C MET A 208 16.82 -21.84 10.23
N PHE A 209 17.58 -20.91 10.81
CA PHE A 209 18.99 -21.12 11.10
C PHE A 209 19.21 -22.17 12.17
N ALA A 210 18.37 -22.18 13.21
CA ALA A 210 18.41 -23.27 14.21
C ALA A 210 18.09 -24.63 13.58
N LEU A 211 17.14 -24.69 12.66
CA LEU A 211 16.83 -25.90 11.91
C LEU A 211 18.03 -26.34 11.03
N LEU A 212 18.67 -25.38 10.33
CA LEU A 212 19.86 -25.66 9.52
C LEU A 212 20.98 -26.26 10.36
N VAL A 213 21.33 -25.63 11.47
CA VAL A 213 22.36 -26.12 12.40
C VAL A 213 22.00 -27.51 12.99
N TYR A 214 20.72 -27.74 13.25
CA TYR A 214 20.22 -29.03 13.72
C TYR A 214 20.45 -30.16 12.66
N CYS A 215 20.05 -29.90 11.40
CA CYS A 215 20.25 -30.85 10.30
C CYS A 215 21.74 -31.16 10.08
N GLU A 216 22.58 -30.12 10.08
CA GLU A 216 24.02 -30.27 9.85
C GLU A 216 24.74 -31.08 10.96
N ARG A 217 24.35 -30.87 12.22
CA ARG A 217 24.90 -31.66 13.34
C ARG A 217 24.45 -33.12 13.33
N ARG A 218 23.33 -33.42 12.71
CA ARG A 218 22.77 -34.78 12.63
C ARG A 218 23.32 -35.57 11.46
N GLY A 219 23.68 -34.91 10.37
CA GLY A 219 24.24 -35.50 9.16
C GLY A 219 25.71 -35.91 9.38
N LYS A 220 26.03 -37.20 9.20
CA LYS A 220 27.40 -37.73 9.33
C LYS A 220 28.28 -37.48 8.08
N GLY A 221 27.93 -36.60 7.18
CA GLY A 221 28.68 -36.38 5.93
C GLY A 221 28.08 -35.33 4.97
N GLY A 222 27.31 -34.40 5.46
CA GLY A 222 26.61 -33.37 4.69
C GLY A 222 25.09 -33.46 4.82
N VAL A 223 24.40 -32.43 4.39
CA VAL A 223 22.93 -32.39 4.46
C VAL A 223 22.35 -33.27 3.34
N ASP A 224 21.53 -34.25 3.69
CA ASP A 224 20.88 -35.14 2.74
C ASP A 224 19.79 -34.43 1.94
N VAL A 225 19.47 -34.90 0.73
CA VAL A 225 18.41 -34.36 -0.15
C VAL A 225 17.06 -34.29 0.58
N HIS A 226 16.78 -35.29 1.42
CA HIS A 226 15.56 -35.31 2.24
C HIS A 226 15.52 -34.15 3.25
N GLU A 227 16.65 -33.89 3.92
CA GLU A 227 16.79 -32.79 4.89
C GLU A 227 16.66 -31.40 4.19
N LEU A 228 17.28 -31.25 3.00
CA LEU A 228 17.13 -30.04 2.18
C LEU A 228 15.68 -29.81 1.76
N THR A 229 14.96 -30.84 1.39
CA THR A 229 13.56 -30.78 1.02
C THR A 229 12.68 -30.40 2.21
N MET A 230 12.94 -30.99 3.38
CA MET A 230 12.26 -30.65 4.63
C MET A 230 12.53 -29.17 5.01
N PHE A 231 13.78 -28.74 4.86
CA PHE A 231 14.17 -27.35 5.11
C PHE A 231 13.43 -26.36 4.19
N PHE A 232 13.43 -26.62 2.89
CA PHE A 232 12.69 -25.78 1.92
C PHE A 232 11.19 -25.76 2.19
N THR A 233 10.58 -26.91 2.45
CA THR A 233 9.15 -27.01 2.79
C THR A 233 8.82 -26.22 4.04
N THR A 234 9.67 -26.29 5.07
CA THR A 234 9.51 -25.51 6.30
C THR A 234 9.62 -24.01 6.02
N PHE A 235 10.58 -23.60 5.19
CA PHE A 235 10.71 -22.20 4.77
C PHE A 235 9.44 -21.69 4.08
N VAL A 236 8.90 -22.43 3.12
CA VAL A 236 7.66 -22.08 2.41
C VAL A 236 6.46 -22.01 3.36
N MET A 237 6.35 -22.94 4.31
CA MET A 237 5.27 -22.95 5.30
C MET A 237 5.35 -21.74 6.25
N ILE A 238 6.55 -21.34 6.66
CA ILE A 238 6.74 -20.12 7.47
C ILE A 238 6.28 -18.88 6.67
N GLN A 239 6.61 -18.81 5.38
CA GLN A 239 6.17 -17.69 4.53
C GLN A 239 4.66 -17.69 4.30
N PHE A 240 4.04 -18.86 4.23
CA PHE A 240 2.59 -18.96 4.22
C PHE A 240 1.96 -18.33 5.48
N TRP A 241 2.48 -18.61 6.67
CA TRP A 241 2.03 -17.97 7.90
C TRP A 241 2.32 -16.47 7.92
N ASN A 242 3.43 -16.04 7.31
CA ASN A 242 3.75 -14.63 7.13
C ASN A 242 2.71 -13.87 6.29
N LEU A 243 2.05 -14.54 5.35
CA LEU A 243 0.95 -13.96 4.58
C LEU A 243 -0.22 -13.54 5.50
N PHE A 244 -0.53 -14.33 6.53
CA PHE A 244 -1.54 -13.97 7.53
C PHE A 244 -1.08 -12.78 8.39
N ASN A 245 0.19 -12.71 8.76
CA ASN A 245 0.75 -11.55 9.45
C ASN A 245 0.61 -10.28 8.60
N ALA A 246 0.93 -10.36 7.31
CA ALA A 246 0.77 -9.26 6.38
C ALA A 246 -0.69 -8.84 6.22
N LYS A 247 -1.63 -9.80 6.12
CA LYS A 247 -3.07 -9.51 6.08
C LYS A 247 -3.57 -8.80 7.34
N ALA A 248 -3.06 -9.19 8.52
CA ALA A 248 -3.41 -8.59 9.79
C ALA A 248 -2.78 -7.20 10.01
N LEU A 249 -1.77 -6.83 9.22
CA LEU A 249 -1.07 -5.56 9.35
C LEU A 249 -2.05 -4.38 9.30
N MET A 250 -1.98 -3.49 10.29
CA MET A 250 -2.86 -2.31 10.43
C MET A 250 -4.36 -2.65 10.50
N SER A 251 -4.73 -3.87 10.88
CA SER A 251 -6.11 -4.26 11.08
C SER A 251 -6.39 -4.47 12.55
N HIS A 252 -7.56 -4.03 13.02
CA HIS A 252 -8.06 -4.33 14.36
C HIS A 252 -8.70 -5.73 14.46
N HIS A 253 -8.71 -6.46 13.34
CA HIS A 253 -9.31 -7.79 13.26
C HIS A 253 -8.25 -8.87 13.11
N THR A 254 -8.59 -10.09 13.56
CA THR A 254 -7.72 -11.25 13.38
C THR A 254 -7.56 -11.60 11.89
N ALA A 255 -6.38 -12.06 11.51
CA ALA A 255 -6.07 -12.46 10.12
C ALA A 255 -7.03 -13.52 9.55
N PHE A 256 -7.65 -14.32 10.42
CA PHE A 256 -8.59 -15.38 10.05
C PHE A 256 -10.02 -14.90 9.77
N ARG A 257 -10.34 -13.64 10.09
CA ARG A 257 -11.67 -13.10 9.79
C ARG A 257 -11.91 -13.14 8.29
N HIS A 258 -13.05 -13.73 7.90
CA HIS A 258 -13.48 -13.90 6.52
C HIS A 258 -12.53 -14.73 5.62
N PHE A 259 -11.62 -15.52 6.21
CA PHE A 259 -10.65 -16.33 5.46
C PHE A 259 -11.33 -17.19 4.35
N LEU A 260 -12.43 -17.86 4.67
CA LEU A 260 -13.16 -18.69 3.70
C LEU A 260 -13.88 -17.92 2.59
N LYS A 261 -14.02 -16.59 2.74
CA LYS A 261 -14.60 -15.72 1.70
C LYS A 261 -13.54 -15.13 0.76
N ASP A 262 -12.28 -15.14 1.17
CA ASP A 262 -11.16 -14.59 0.40
C ASP A 262 -10.62 -15.61 -0.59
N ARG A 263 -11.20 -15.62 -1.81
CA ARG A 263 -10.82 -16.57 -2.87
C ARG A 263 -9.32 -16.54 -3.19
N GLY A 264 -8.69 -15.35 -3.15
CA GLY A 264 -7.25 -15.19 -3.36
C GLY A 264 -6.43 -15.91 -2.29
N MET A 265 -6.79 -15.78 -1.02
CA MET A 265 -6.12 -16.47 0.09
C MET A 265 -6.28 -17.98 0.02
N ILE A 266 -7.47 -18.49 -0.37
CA ILE A 266 -7.71 -19.92 -0.57
C ILE A 266 -6.85 -20.45 -1.72
N LEU A 267 -6.75 -19.70 -2.82
CA LEU A 267 -5.91 -20.09 -3.96
C LEU A 267 -4.44 -20.22 -3.54
N VAL A 268 -3.92 -19.23 -2.80
CA VAL A 268 -2.55 -19.29 -2.29
C VAL A 268 -2.35 -20.47 -1.35
N LEU A 269 -3.32 -20.75 -0.46
CA LEU A 269 -3.26 -21.91 0.42
C LEU A 269 -3.11 -23.21 -0.37
N VAL A 270 -3.95 -23.40 -1.39
CA VAL A 270 -3.91 -24.61 -2.25
C VAL A 270 -2.57 -24.73 -2.96
N LEU A 271 -2.07 -23.63 -3.54
CA LEU A 271 -0.81 -23.61 -4.26
C LEU A 271 0.40 -23.86 -3.34
N VAL A 272 0.40 -23.31 -2.13
CA VAL A 272 1.46 -23.52 -1.14
C VAL A 272 1.44 -24.95 -0.61
N LEU A 273 0.29 -25.58 -0.49
CA LEU A 273 0.19 -26.97 -0.07
C LEU A 273 0.56 -27.97 -1.19
N VAL A 274 0.13 -27.69 -2.41
CA VAL A 274 0.37 -28.57 -3.58
C VAL A 274 1.77 -28.40 -4.14
N GLY A 275 2.31 -27.16 -4.17
CA GLY A 275 3.59 -26.85 -4.78
C GLY A 275 4.78 -27.59 -4.15
N PRO A 276 5.01 -27.51 -2.82
CA PRO A 276 6.09 -28.26 -2.16
C PRO A 276 5.92 -29.79 -2.28
N VAL A 277 4.70 -30.30 -2.19
CA VAL A 277 4.42 -31.74 -2.35
C VAL A 277 4.78 -32.20 -3.78
N SER A 278 4.44 -31.41 -4.79
CA SER A 278 4.81 -31.73 -6.19
C SER A 278 6.32 -31.64 -6.41
N TYR A 279 6.99 -30.65 -5.80
CA TYR A 279 8.44 -30.49 -5.88
C TYR A 279 9.17 -31.67 -5.20
N THR A 280 8.71 -32.11 -4.02
CA THR A 280 9.26 -33.28 -3.30
C THR A 280 9.12 -34.57 -4.10
N GLN A 281 8.00 -34.77 -4.80
CA GLN A 281 7.78 -35.97 -5.63
C GLN A 281 8.59 -35.97 -6.94
N LEU A 282 9.00 -34.77 -7.43
CA LEU A 282 9.81 -34.66 -8.65
C LEU A 282 11.32 -34.77 -8.37
N THR A 283 11.74 -34.60 -7.11
CA THR A 283 13.16 -34.63 -6.69
C THR A 283 13.55 -35.87 -5.92
N LEU A 284 12.58 -36.75 -5.58
CA LEU A 284 12.77 -38.10 -5.08
C LEU A 284 12.73 -39.13 -6.20
#